data_e5b6915020e5f45f8246194c72282408
#
_entry.id   e5b6915020e5f45f8246194c72282408
#
_cell.length_a   1.000
_cell.length_b   1.000
_cell.length_c   1.000
_cell.angle_alpha   90.00
_cell.angle_beta   90.00
_cell.angle_gamma   90.00
#
_symmetry.space_group_name_H-M   'P 1'
#
loop_
_entity.id
_entity.type
_entity.pdbx_description
1 polymer ?
#
loop_
_entity_poly.entity_id
_entity_poly.type
_entity_poly.pdbx_seq_one_letter_code
_entity_poly.pdbx_strand_id
1 'polypeptide(L)'
;MLFRSGVATRILYKKMGSILTFGSNGKAVAPGMISARELKLLYRADQLNDNTGIYGIVGNPVMHSLSPQIHNPGFHKIHYNAVYVPFLSESIRSFLTLAEMLRMRGFSVTVPFKVDVVKYLGNITREVKQIGSCNTVVRVPNMWKGTNTDYYGFIHPIEKEIDDDRIKSALVIGAGGAAKAIVWALKMRNVKVMIVNRTKSKADELARLYGVGSDSLDNISLYEGKVDLVVQATNMGLHPYEDVNPAENFHFSGKEIAYDIVYKPKYTKFLLAAEKAGCSLKFGWDMLMEQGKLQFESFTGYHYPKDIEISM
;
A
#
# COMPACT_ATOMS: atom_id res chain seq x y z
N MET A 1 -15.96 -2.74 -20.44
CA MET A 1 -14.76 -3.57 -20.73
C MET A 1 -14.05 -3.83 -19.40
N LEU A 2 -14.15 -5.05 -18.86
CA LEU A 2 -13.75 -5.40 -17.49
C LEU A 2 -12.22 -5.53 -17.28
N PHE A 3 -11.43 -5.60 -18.35
CA PHE A 3 -9.98 -5.83 -18.30
C PHE A 3 -9.22 -4.90 -19.25
N ARG A 4 -9.01 -3.63 -18.87
CA ARG A 4 -8.31 -2.68 -19.76
C ARG A 4 -6.84 -3.02 -20.00
N SER A 5 -6.12 -3.63 -19.04
CA SER A 5 -4.70 -3.95 -19.20
C SER A 5 -4.43 -5.35 -19.78
N GLY A 6 -5.39 -6.25 -19.72
CA GLY A 6 -5.23 -7.64 -20.16
C GLY A 6 -4.28 -8.49 -19.28
N VAL A 7 -3.65 -7.92 -18.23
CA VAL A 7 -2.73 -8.65 -17.35
C VAL A 7 -3.43 -9.78 -16.61
N ALA A 8 -4.55 -9.47 -15.96
CA ALA A 8 -5.30 -10.46 -15.19
C ALA A 8 -5.80 -11.62 -16.05
N THR A 9 -6.28 -11.35 -17.29
CA THR A 9 -6.71 -12.41 -18.22
C THR A 9 -5.56 -13.31 -18.66
N ARG A 10 -4.36 -12.74 -18.86
CA ARG A 10 -3.18 -13.53 -19.21
C ARG A 10 -2.73 -14.45 -18.09
N ILE A 11 -2.80 -13.97 -16.83
CA ILE A 11 -2.46 -14.78 -15.66
C ILE A 11 -3.52 -15.86 -15.43
N LEU A 12 -4.80 -15.49 -15.47
CA LEU A 12 -5.92 -16.37 -15.14
C LEU A 12 -6.43 -17.20 -16.33
N TYR A 13 -5.70 -17.27 -17.45
CA TYR A 13 -6.18 -17.86 -18.71
C TYR A 13 -6.78 -19.25 -18.54
N LYS A 14 -6.14 -20.13 -17.79
CA LYS A 14 -6.66 -21.49 -17.54
C LYS A 14 -7.99 -21.48 -16.79
N LYS A 15 -8.09 -20.64 -15.74
CA LYS A 15 -9.35 -20.49 -14.99
C LYS A 15 -10.47 -19.89 -15.83
N MET A 16 -10.14 -19.22 -16.93
CA MET A 16 -11.09 -18.64 -17.90
C MET A 16 -11.36 -19.58 -19.09
N GLY A 17 -10.91 -20.83 -19.01
CA GLY A 17 -11.15 -21.86 -20.02
C GLY A 17 -10.24 -21.75 -21.26
N SER A 18 -9.20 -20.92 -21.24
CA SER A 18 -8.24 -20.83 -22.34
C SER A 18 -7.12 -21.86 -22.18
N ILE A 19 -6.69 -22.43 -23.31
CA ILE A 19 -5.60 -23.43 -23.34
C ILE A 19 -4.22 -22.79 -23.45
N LEU A 20 -4.12 -21.51 -23.83
CA LEU A 20 -2.87 -20.79 -24.01
C LEU A 20 -2.99 -19.31 -23.59
N THR A 21 -1.85 -18.70 -23.31
CA THR A 21 -1.71 -17.27 -23.06
C THR A 21 -0.44 -16.74 -23.73
N PHE A 22 -0.31 -15.40 -23.80
CA PHE A 22 0.84 -14.73 -24.39
C PHE A 22 1.62 -13.97 -23.35
N GLY A 23 2.93 -14.14 -23.33
CA GLY A 23 3.91 -13.38 -22.55
C GLY A 23 5.01 -12.81 -23.44
N SER A 24 5.67 -11.73 -23.02
CA SER A 24 6.83 -11.20 -23.73
C SER A 24 8.09 -12.01 -23.39
N ASN A 25 9.00 -12.11 -24.37
CA ASN A 25 10.34 -12.61 -24.17
C ASN A 25 11.33 -11.41 -24.22
N GLY A 26 11.22 -10.50 -23.24
CA GLY A 26 11.97 -9.23 -23.18
C GLY A 26 11.04 -8.04 -22.99
N LYS A 27 11.17 -7.00 -23.85
CA LYS A 27 10.31 -5.81 -23.75
C LYS A 27 8.85 -6.13 -24.07
N ALA A 28 7.94 -5.56 -23.30
CA ALA A 28 6.50 -5.66 -23.59
C ALA A 28 6.20 -4.97 -24.94
N VAL A 29 5.56 -5.70 -25.84
CA VAL A 29 5.18 -5.21 -27.19
C VAL A 29 3.72 -4.75 -27.27
N ALA A 30 2.97 -4.90 -26.19
CA ALA A 30 1.57 -4.44 -26.09
C ALA A 30 1.25 -4.05 -24.62
N PRO A 31 0.30 -3.11 -24.41
CA PRO A 31 -0.16 -2.76 -23.09
C PRO A 31 -0.63 -3.97 -22.28
N GLY A 32 -0.22 -4.06 -21.02
CA GLY A 32 -0.59 -5.16 -20.14
C GLY A 32 0.06 -6.50 -20.48
N MET A 33 1.09 -6.52 -21.31
CA MET A 33 1.90 -7.71 -21.54
C MET A 33 2.93 -7.84 -20.41
N ILE A 34 2.93 -9.00 -19.77
CA ILE A 34 3.94 -9.39 -18.76
C ILE A 34 4.91 -10.41 -19.37
N SER A 35 6.06 -10.58 -18.76
CA SER A 35 7.04 -11.53 -19.29
C SER A 35 6.59 -12.97 -19.14
N ALA A 36 7.00 -13.85 -20.05
CA ALA A 36 6.78 -15.29 -19.94
C ALA A 36 7.42 -15.85 -18.65
N ARG A 37 8.54 -15.25 -18.22
CA ARG A 37 9.21 -15.58 -16.97
C ARG A 37 8.33 -15.30 -15.75
N GLU A 38 7.70 -14.12 -15.67
CA GLU A 38 6.78 -13.77 -14.58
C GLU A 38 5.54 -14.66 -14.58
N LEU A 39 4.94 -14.91 -15.76
CA LEU A 39 3.83 -15.85 -15.89
C LEU A 39 4.16 -17.21 -15.29
N LYS A 40 5.37 -17.74 -15.56
CA LYS A 40 5.81 -19.05 -15.12
C LYS A 40 6.29 -19.08 -13.67
N LEU A 41 7.15 -18.13 -13.26
CA LEU A 41 7.84 -18.19 -11.97
C LEU A 41 7.08 -17.49 -10.85
N LEU A 42 6.51 -16.31 -11.13
CA LEU A 42 5.80 -15.52 -10.13
C LEU A 42 4.35 -15.97 -9.97
N TYR A 43 3.63 -16.10 -11.09
CA TYR A 43 2.20 -16.41 -11.07
C TYR A 43 1.90 -17.89 -11.22
N ARG A 44 2.87 -18.72 -11.66
CA ARG A 44 2.68 -20.15 -11.98
C ARG A 44 1.40 -20.38 -12.80
N ALA A 45 1.20 -19.51 -13.81
CA ALA A 45 -0.05 -19.44 -14.57
C ALA A 45 -0.42 -20.77 -15.28
N ASP A 46 0.58 -21.58 -15.59
CA ASP A 46 0.44 -22.92 -16.15
C ASP A 46 -0.02 -23.99 -15.13
N GLN A 47 0.08 -23.71 -13.83
CA GLN A 47 -0.33 -24.60 -12.74
C GLN A 47 -1.71 -24.28 -12.16
N LEU A 48 -2.31 -23.16 -12.57
CA LEU A 48 -3.63 -22.78 -12.08
C LEU A 48 -4.70 -23.79 -12.53
N ASN A 49 -5.65 -24.07 -11.65
CA ASN A 49 -6.75 -24.99 -11.87
C ASN A 49 -8.06 -24.42 -11.25
N ASP A 50 -9.16 -25.14 -11.41
CA ASP A 50 -10.49 -24.69 -10.95
C ASP A 50 -10.54 -24.41 -9.44
N ASN A 51 -9.74 -25.11 -8.65
CA ASN A 51 -9.68 -24.96 -7.19
C ASN A 51 -8.74 -23.83 -6.73
N THR A 52 -7.93 -23.24 -7.64
CA THR A 52 -7.01 -22.17 -7.28
C THR A 52 -7.78 -20.93 -6.80
N GLY A 53 -7.50 -20.50 -5.56
CA GLY A 53 -8.06 -19.26 -4.99
C GLY A 53 -7.52 -18.03 -5.70
N ILE A 54 -8.40 -17.08 -6.02
CA ILE A 54 -8.00 -15.81 -6.63
C ILE A 54 -7.96 -14.75 -5.53
N TYR A 55 -6.79 -14.12 -5.41
CA TYR A 55 -6.57 -12.90 -4.64
C TYR A 55 -5.99 -11.82 -5.54
N GLY A 56 -5.88 -10.60 -5.05
CA GLY A 56 -5.24 -9.57 -5.85
C GLY A 56 -5.20 -8.20 -5.20
N ILE A 57 -4.74 -7.22 -5.95
CA ILE A 57 -4.75 -5.81 -5.56
C ILE A 57 -5.51 -5.00 -6.60
N VAL A 58 -6.38 -4.10 -6.14
CA VAL A 58 -7.08 -3.15 -7.00
C VAL A 58 -6.62 -1.72 -6.74
N GLY A 59 -6.39 -0.98 -7.82
CA GLY A 59 -5.98 0.43 -7.78
C GLY A 59 -5.86 1.06 -9.15
N ASN A 60 -5.50 2.35 -9.16
CA ASN A 60 -5.18 3.08 -10.38
C ASN A 60 -4.22 4.26 -10.06
N PRO A 61 -2.92 4.16 -10.40
CA PRO A 61 -2.25 3.02 -11.03
C PRO A 61 -2.02 1.85 -10.05
N VAL A 62 -1.81 0.63 -10.57
CA VAL A 62 -1.57 -0.57 -9.75
C VAL A 62 -0.50 -1.51 -10.32
N MET A 63 -0.15 -1.32 -11.59
CA MET A 63 0.71 -2.27 -12.30
C MET A 63 2.15 -2.33 -11.81
N HIS A 64 2.59 -1.31 -11.07
CA HIS A 64 3.92 -1.24 -10.44
C HIS A 64 3.95 -1.74 -9.00
N SER A 65 2.81 -2.24 -8.49
CA SER A 65 2.72 -2.78 -7.14
C SER A 65 3.61 -4.01 -6.96
N LEU A 66 4.36 -4.05 -5.87
CA LEU A 66 5.17 -5.21 -5.47
C LEU A 66 4.38 -6.25 -4.66
N SER A 67 3.09 -6.02 -4.40
CA SER A 67 2.26 -6.98 -3.65
C SER A 67 2.23 -8.39 -4.28
N PRO A 68 2.20 -8.57 -5.62
CA PRO A 68 2.32 -9.91 -6.20
C PRO A 68 3.62 -10.64 -5.84
N GLN A 69 4.75 -9.91 -5.72
CA GLN A 69 6.05 -10.46 -5.31
C GLN A 69 6.09 -10.83 -3.82
N ILE A 70 5.21 -10.26 -3.00
CA ILE A 70 5.04 -10.65 -1.60
C ILE A 70 4.14 -11.89 -1.50
N HIS A 71 2.93 -11.81 -2.04
CA HIS A 71 1.90 -12.83 -1.80
C HIS A 71 2.12 -14.13 -2.56
N ASN A 72 2.50 -14.09 -3.85
CA ASN A 72 2.66 -15.32 -4.63
C ASN A 72 3.78 -16.23 -4.09
N PRO A 73 5.00 -15.74 -3.79
CA PRO A 73 6.01 -16.57 -3.15
C PRO A 73 5.55 -17.12 -1.79
N GLY A 74 4.80 -16.33 -1.00
CA GLY A 74 4.21 -16.78 0.25
C GLY A 74 3.27 -17.96 0.05
N PHE A 75 2.32 -17.86 -0.88
CA PHE A 75 1.41 -18.95 -1.25
C PHE A 75 2.18 -20.21 -1.70
N HIS A 76 3.21 -20.01 -2.53
CA HIS A 76 4.03 -21.12 -3.03
C HIS A 76 4.77 -21.84 -1.89
N LYS A 77 5.34 -21.08 -0.95
CA LYS A 77 6.14 -21.62 0.16
C LYS A 77 5.32 -22.48 1.10
N ILE A 78 4.07 -22.12 1.36
CA ILE A 78 3.16 -22.90 2.23
C ILE A 78 2.25 -23.86 1.44
N HIS A 79 2.52 -24.07 0.15
CA HIS A 79 1.71 -24.93 -0.73
C HIS A 79 0.22 -24.55 -0.76
N TYR A 80 -0.09 -23.25 -0.60
CA TYR A 80 -1.46 -22.75 -0.64
C TYR A 80 -1.88 -22.55 -2.10
N ASN A 81 -2.89 -23.28 -2.56
CA ASN A 81 -3.36 -23.21 -3.96
C ASN A 81 -4.09 -21.89 -4.23
N ALA A 82 -3.33 -20.84 -4.49
CA ALA A 82 -3.83 -19.51 -4.76
C ALA A 82 -2.90 -18.71 -5.70
N VAL A 83 -3.45 -17.67 -6.29
CA VAL A 83 -2.72 -16.69 -7.09
C VAL A 83 -3.14 -15.27 -6.71
N TYR A 84 -2.18 -14.36 -6.63
CA TYR A 84 -2.40 -12.95 -6.35
C TYR A 84 -2.11 -12.11 -7.59
N VAL A 85 -3.11 -11.36 -8.06
CA VAL A 85 -3.13 -10.70 -9.38
C VAL A 85 -3.38 -9.20 -9.25
N PRO A 86 -2.67 -8.32 -10.00
CA PRO A 86 -3.00 -6.90 -10.05
C PRO A 86 -4.20 -6.62 -10.97
N PHE A 87 -5.13 -5.80 -10.48
CA PHE A 87 -6.33 -5.37 -11.20
C PHE A 87 -6.36 -3.85 -11.36
N LEU A 88 -6.12 -3.36 -12.56
CA LEU A 88 -6.31 -1.96 -12.88
C LEU A 88 -7.81 -1.69 -13.05
N SER A 89 -8.36 -0.77 -12.28
CA SER A 89 -9.77 -0.39 -12.36
C SER A 89 -9.95 1.12 -12.28
N GLU A 90 -10.97 1.65 -12.91
CA GLU A 90 -11.38 3.06 -12.80
C GLU A 90 -12.45 3.26 -11.72
N SER A 91 -13.08 2.16 -11.28
CA SER A 91 -14.18 2.20 -10.32
C SER A 91 -14.11 0.99 -9.39
N ILE A 92 -14.16 1.26 -8.09
CA ILE A 92 -14.24 0.19 -7.10
C ILE A 92 -15.51 -0.66 -7.27
N ARG A 93 -16.63 -0.04 -7.66
CA ARG A 93 -17.89 -0.76 -7.89
C ARG A 93 -17.76 -1.77 -9.03
N SER A 94 -17.17 -1.36 -10.16
CA SER A 94 -16.94 -2.26 -11.29
C SER A 94 -15.98 -3.40 -10.93
N PHE A 95 -14.96 -3.10 -10.13
CA PHE A 95 -14.06 -4.13 -9.63
C PHE A 95 -14.78 -5.13 -8.71
N LEU A 96 -15.65 -4.68 -7.81
CA LEU A 96 -16.39 -5.57 -6.92
C LEU A 96 -17.29 -6.52 -7.71
N THR A 97 -17.95 -6.05 -8.77
CA THR A 97 -18.71 -6.92 -9.68
C THR A 97 -17.81 -7.99 -10.30
N LEU A 98 -16.61 -7.60 -10.75
CA LEU A 98 -15.62 -8.54 -11.28
C LEU A 98 -15.14 -9.53 -10.22
N ALA A 99 -14.89 -9.07 -8.99
CA ALA A 99 -14.46 -9.91 -7.88
C ALA A 99 -15.50 -11.00 -7.54
N GLU A 100 -16.80 -10.66 -7.61
CA GLU A 100 -17.89 -11.63 -7.48
C GLU A 100 -17.89 -12.65 -8.64
N MET A 101 -17.78 -12.18 -9.88
CA MET A 101 -17.76 -13.06 -11.07
C MET A 101 -16.58 -14.04 -11.03
N LEU A 102 -15.41 -13.58 -10.60
CA LEU A 102 -14.19 -14.39 -10.46
C LEU A 102 -14.18 -15.24 -9.17
N ARG A 103 -15.17 -15.12 -8.32
CA ARG A 103 -15.24 -15.77 -7.00
C ARG A 103 -13.97 -15.53 -6.19
N MET A 104 -13.49 -14.28 -6.17
CA MET A 104 -12.29 -13.91 -5.43
C MET A 104 -12.47 -14.22 -3.94
N ARG A 105 -11.39 -14.68 -3.29
CA ARG A 105 -11.36 -14.96 -1.85
C ARG A 105 -10.96 -13.74 -1.02
N GLY A 106 -10.26 -12.79 -1.62
CA GLY A 106 -9.85 -11.54 -0.98
C GLY A 106 -9.06 -10.66 -1.93
N PHE A 107 -8.85 -9.42 -1.53
CA PHE A 107 -8.06 -8.47 -2.30
C PHE A 107 -7.54 -7.32 -1.43
N SER A 108 -6.39 -6.79 -1.83
CA SER A 108 -5.87 -5.54 -1.28
C SER A 108 -6.42 -4.35 -2.06
N VAL A 109 -6.55 -3.23 -1.39
CA VAL A 109 -7.05 -1.98 -1.97
C VAL A 109 -5.99 -0.91 -1.85
N THR A 110 -5.64 -0.27 -2.98
CA THR A 110 -4.73 0.87 -2.99
C THR A 110 -5.39 2.12 -3.59
N VAL A 111 -4.60 3.15 -3.83
CA VAL A 111 -5.06 4.43 -4.40
C VAL A 111 -5.84 4.19 -5.69
N PRO A 112 -6.97 4.88 -5.90
CA PRO A 112 -7.61 5.88 -5.03
C PRO A 112 -8.70 5.30 -4.12
N PHE A 113 -8.87 3.98 -4.03
CA PHE A 113 -10.09 3.31 -3.58
C PHE A 113 -10.16 3.00 -2.09
N LYS A 114 -9.08 3.21 -1.30
CA LYS A 114 -9.02 2.84 0.14
C LYS A 114 -10.15 3.41 0.99
N VAL A 115 -10.64 4.61 0.66
CA VAL A 115 -11.77 5.26 1.35
C VAL A 115 -13.10 4.78 0.80
N ASP A 116 -13.23 4.78 -0.53
CA ASP A 116 -14.51 4.49 -1.17
C ASP A 116 -14.97 3.03 -1.02
N VAL A 117 -14.02 2.08 -0.93
CA VAL A 117 -14.37 0.66 -0.76
C VAL A 117 -15.18 0.40 0.50
N VAL A 118 -14.95 1.18 1.57
CA VAL A 118 -15.63 1.02 2.88
C VAL A 118 -17.15 1.04 2.74
N LYS A 119 -17.69 1.81 1.80
CA LYS A 119 -19.14 1.94 1.54
C LYS A 119 -19.78 0.65 1.02
N TYR A 120 -18.99 -0.29 0.51
CA TYR A 120 -19.47 -1.53 -0.12
C TYR A 120 -19.19 -2.78 0.72
N LEU A 121 -18.63 -2.62 1.92
CA LEU A 121 -18.29 -3.74 2.80
C LEU A 121 -19.43 -4.03 3.77
N GLY A 122 -19.82 -5.30 3.88
CA GLY A 122 -20.87 -5.73 4.79
C GLY A 122 -20.41 -5.79 6.26
N ASN A 123 -19.09 -5.92 6.48
CA ASN A 123 -18.46 -5.92 7.81
C ASN A 123 -17.12 -5.18 7.74
N ILE A 124 -16.82 -4.39 8.76
CA ILE A 124 -15.54 -3.67 8.88
C ILE A 124 -15.05 -3.74 10.32
N THR A 125 -13.73 -3.83 10.49
CA THR A 125 -13.14 -3.83 11.84
C THR A 125 -13.25 -2.46 12.51
N ARG A 126 -13.00 -2.43 13.82
CA ARG A 126 -12.99 -1.19 14.61
C ARG A 126 -11.98 -0.18 14.05
N GLU A 127 -10.81 -0.66 13.65
CA GLU A 127 -9.75 0.16 13.06
C GLU A 127 -10.23 0.82 11.75
N VAL A 128 -10.86 0.06 10.85
CA VAL A 128 -11.42 0.62 9.60
C VAL A 128 -12.46 1.71 9.89
N LYS A 129 -13.33 1.52 10.90
CA LYS A 129 -14.30 2.54 11.31
C LYS A 129 -13.62 3.83 11.79
N GLN A 130 -12.56 3.69 12.58
CA GLN A 130 -11.82 4.83 13.16
C GLN A 130 -10.92 5.50 12.13
N ILE A 131 -10.23 4.73 11.27
CA ILE A 131 -9.33 5.23 10.23
C ILE A 131 -10.13 5.82 9.05
N GLY A 132 -11.31 5.30 8.75
CA GLY A 132 -12.09 5.69 7.58
C GLY A 132 -11.47 5.25 6.26
N SER A 133 -10.56 4.26 6.28
CA SER A 133 -9.99 3.63 5.07
C SER A 133 -9.72 2.16 5.29
N CYS A 134 -9.74 1.38 4.19
CA CYS A 134 -9.55 -0.06 4.17
C CYS A 134 -8.52 -0.41 3.08
N ASN A 135 -7.52 -1.22 3.40
CA ASN A 135 -6.54 -1.71 2.44
C ASN A 135 -6.61 -3.22 2.20
N THR A 136 -7.39 -3.96 2.98
CA THR A 136 -7.48 -5.42 2.94
C THR A 136 -8.92 -5.86 3.05
N VAL A 137 -9.38 -6.65 2.09
CA VAL A 137 -10.76 -7.16 2.02
C VAL A 137 -10.72 -8.68 1.84
N VAL A 138 -11.46 -9.39 2.69
CA VAL A 138 -11.55 -10.85 2.64
C VAL A 138 -13.00 -11.29 2.45
N ARG A 139 -13.19 -12.41 1.75
CA ARG A 139 -14.49 -13.02 1.61
C ARG A 139 -14.85 -13.76 2.90
N VAL A 140 -15.98 -13.43 3.45
CA VAL A 140 -16.64 -14.20 4.51
C VAL A 140 -18.02 -14.66 4.00
N PRO A 141 -18.72 -15.59 4.66
CA PRO A 141 -20.02 -16.04 4.17
C PRO A 141 -20.94 -14.84 3.84
N ASN A 142 -21.38 -14.78 2.59
CA ASN A 142 -22.32 -13.81 2.02
C ASN A 142 -21.92 -12.33 2.04
N MET A 143 -20.68 -11.98 2.39
CA MET A 143 -20.26 -10.56 2.41
C MET A 143 -18.74 -10.38 2.26
N TRP A 144 -18.33 -9.14 2.06
CA TRP A 144 -16.95 -8.70 2.14
C TRP A 144 -16.67 -8.10 3.52
N LYS A 145 -15.60 -8.57 4.19
CA LYS A 145 -15.08 -8.01 5.44
C LYS A 145 -13.83 -7.20 5.16
N GLY A 146 -13.80 -5.94 5.63
CA GLY A 146 -12.67 -5.04 5.48
C GLY A 146 -11.85 -4.88 6.75
N THR A 147 -10.54 -4.84 6.59
CA THR A 147 -9.56 -4.47 7.62
C THR A 147 -8.53 -3.49 7.06
N ASN A 148 -7.72 -2.91 7.92
CA ASN A 148 -6.64 -2.02 7.52
C ASN A 148 -5.35 -2.53 8.17
N THR A 149 -4.33 -2.82 7.38
CA THR A 149 -3.02 -3.26 7.85
C THR A 149 -1.95 -2.16 7.72
N ASP A 150 -2.27 -1.03 7.05
CA ASP A 150 -1.33 0.07 6.84
C ASP A 150 -0.84 0.68 8.17
N TYR A 151 -1.75 0.82 9.16
CA TYR A 151 -1.39 1.42 10.44
C TYR A 151 -0.33 0.63 11.19
N TYR A 152 -0.45 -0.70 11.17
CA TYR A 152 0.54 -1.58 11.78
C TYR A 152 1.85 -1.56 11.00
N GLY A 153 1.77 -1.70 9.66
CA GLY A 153 2.95 -1.67 8.79
C GLY A 153 3.75 -0.39 8.95
N PHE A 154 3.07 0.73 9.21
CA PHE A 154 3.72 2.02 9.45
C PHE A 154 4.38 2.10 10.85
N ILE A 155 3.70 1.63 11.90
CA ILE A 155 4.21 1.72 13.27
C ILE A 155 5.38 0.76 13.51
N HIS A 156 5.30 -0.48 13.02
CA HIS A 156 6.27 -1.52 13.33
C HIS A 156 7.73 -1.10 13.12
N PRO A 157 8.14 -0.42 12.01
CA PRO A 157 9.52 0.01 11.81
C PRO A 157 10.01 1.12 12.75
N ILE A 158 9.10 1.81 13.44
CA ILE A 158 9.41 2.93 14.36
C ILE A 158 8.92 2.68 15.79
N GLU A 159 8.42 1.48 16.08
CA GLU A 159 7.83 1.16 17.38
C GLU A 159 8.81 1.37 18.53
N LYS A 160 10.05 0.93 18.36
CA LYS A 160 11.09 1.11 19.35
C LYS A 160 11.39 2.59 19.62
N GLU A 161 11.46 3.41 18.58
CA GLU A 161 11.72 4.85 18.72
C GLU A 161 10.58 5.58 19.46
N ILE A 162 9.34 5.08 19.29
CA ILE A 162 8.19 5.61 20.05
C ILE A 162 8.26 5.16 21.52
N ASP A 163 8.50 3.87 21.77
CA ASP A 163 8.56 3.30 23.11
C ASP A 163 9.74 3.86 23.92
N ASP A 164 10.85 4.20 23.26
CA ASP A 164 12.03 4.85 23.85
C ASP A 164 11.86 6.39 24.01
N ASP A 165 10.65 6.93 23.81
CA ASP A 165 10.35 8.37 23.90
C ASP A 165 11.14 9.27 22.92
N ARG A 166 11.68 8.71 21.85
CA ARG A 166 12.42 9.45 20.80
C ARG A 166 11.52 10.10 19.76
N ILE A 167 10.26 9.66 19.65
CA ILE A 167 9.23 10.22 18.77
C ILE A 167 8.04 10.66 19.64
N LYS A 168 7.95 11.97 19.93
CA LYS A 168 6.83 12.60 20.67
C LYS A 168 6.00 13.50 19.76
N SER A 169 6.58 13.92 18.63
CA SER A 169 5.97 14.83 17.68
C SER A 169 6.25 14.39 16.24
N ALA A 170 5.26 14.54 15.37
CA ALA A 170 5.35 14.16 13.98
C ALA A 170 4.73 15.19 13.04
N LEU A 171 5.39 15.44 11.92
CA LEU A 171 4.88 16.16 10.77
C LEU A 171 4.51 15.16 9.67
N VAL A 172 3.25 15.11 9.28
CA VAL A 172 2.75 14.21 8.22
C VAL A 172 2.43 15.02 6.98
N ILE A 173 3.14 14.75 5.89
CA ILE A 173 2.95 15.39 4.59
C ILE A 173 1.97 14.55 3.78
N GLY A 174 0.78 15.09 3.56
CA GLY A 174 -0.29 14.42 2.81
C GLY A 174 -1.55 14.13 3.63
N ALA A 175 -2.69 14.00 2.95
CA ALA A 175 -4.01 13.75 3.55
C ALA A 175 -4.81 12.68 2.80
N GLY A 176 -4.12 11.69 2.22
CA GLY A 176 -4.71 10.57 1.49
C GLY A 176 -5.08 9.37 2.39
N GLY A 177 -5.48 8.26 1.76
CA GLY A 177 -5.91 7.04 2.49
C GLY A 177 -4.80 6.43 3.36
N ALA A 178 -3.52 6.50 2.94
CA ALA A 178 -2.39 6.08 3.77
C ALA A 178 -2.16 7.04 4.94
N ALA A 179 -2.23 8.37 4.70
CA ALA A 179 -2.09 9.38 5.74
C ALA A 179 -3.14 9.21 6.85
N LYS A 180 -4.38 8.79 6.53
CA LYS A 180 -5.41 8.46 7.53
C LYS A 180 -4.94 7.39 8.51
N ALA A 181 -4.39 6.30 7.99
CA ALA A 181 -3.89 5.20 8.83
C ALA A 181 -2.67 5.63 9.67
N ILE A 182 -1.76 6.41 9.09
CA ILE A 182 -0.55 6.93 9.72
C ILE A 182 -0.91 7.88 10.87
N VAL A 183 -1.75 8.88 10.61
CA VAL A 183 -2.17 9.87 11.62
C VAL A 183 -2.91 9.21 12.77
N TRP A 184 -3.84 8.28 12.45
CA TRP A 184 -4.54 7.50 13.46
C TRP A 184 -3.57 6.68 14.32
N ALA A 185 -2.63 5.99 13.69
CA ALA A 185 -1.66 5.15 14.38
C ALA A 185 -0.76 5.96 15.33
N LEU A 186 -0.23 7.09 14.88
CA LEU A 186 0.58 8.00 15.69
C LEU A 186 -0.21 8.55 16.89
N LYS A 187 -1.47 8.96 16.65
CA LYS A 187 -2.37 9.41 17.70
C LYS A 187 -2.62 8.32 18.75
N MET A 188 -2.83 7.07 18.34
CA MET A 188 -3.03 5.94 19.29
C MET A 188 -1.79 5.65 20.15
N ARG A 189 -0.62 6.11 19.73
CA ARG A 189 0.65 6.06 20.48
C ARG A 189 0.97 7.38 21.21
N ASN A 190 -0.01 8.30 21.35
CA ASN A 190 0.11 9.60 21.98
C ASN A 190 1.17 10.55 21.38
N VAL A 191 1.53 10.34 20.11
CA VAL A 191 2.41 11.24 19.36
C VAL A 191 1.62 12.49 18.95
N LYS A 192 2.17 13.69 19.20
CA LYS A 192 1.59 14.96 18.76
C LYS A 192 1.75 15.10 17.24
N VAL A 193 0.66 15.17 16.50
CA VAL A 193 0.68 15.18 15.03
C VAL A 193 0.30 16.53 14.47
N MET A 194 1.07 17.01 13.48
CA MET A 194 0.74 18.08 12.57
C MET A 194 0.63 17.53 11.14
N ILE A 195 -0.45 17.85 10.43
CA ILE A 195 -0.67 17.44 9.04
C ILE A 195 -0.47 18.65 8.14
N VAL A 196 0.37 18.50 7.12
CA VAL A 196 0.51 19.50 6.06
C VAL A 196 0.13 18.90 4.71
N ASN A 197 -0.61 19.68 3.91
CA ASN A 197 -1.04 19.22 2.60
C ASN A 197 -1.17 20.38 1.62
N ARG A 198 -0.87 20.13 0.33
CA ARG A 198 -1.04 21.12 -0.75
C ARG A 198 -2.46 21.71 -0.79
N THR A 199 -3.47 20.87 -0.63
CA THR A 199 -4.86 21.29 -0.46
C THR A 199 -5.15 21.34 1.03
N LYS A 200 -5.02 22.53 1.64
CA LYS A 200 -5.17 22.74 3.10
C LYS A 200 -6.50 22.17 3.63
N SER A 201 -7.61 22.36 2.91
CA SER A 201 -8.92 21.85 3.34
C SER A 201 -8.97 20.34 3.58
N LYS A 202 -8.17 19.54 2.85
CA LYS A 202 -8.05 18.09 3.08
C LYS A 202 -7.26 17.79 4.37
N ALA A 203 -6.24 18.59 4.68
CA ALA A 203 -5.54 18.47 5.96
C ALA A 203 -6.46 18.84 7.12
N ASP A 204 -7.24 19.92 6.99
CA ASP A 204 -8.19 20.38 8.00
C ASP A 204 -9.30 19.34 8.28
N GLU A 205 -9.80 18.70 7.22
CA GLU A 205 -10.78 17.61 7.35
C GLU A 205 -10.21 16.43 8.15
N LEU A 206 -9.00 16.02 7.80
CA LEU A 206 -8.31 14.91 8.46
C LEU A 206 -7.95 15.25 9.91
N ALA A 207 -7.50 16.48 10.15
CA ALA A 207 -7.14 16.98 11.47
C ALA A 207 -8.37 17.02 12.40
N ARG A 208 -9.52 17.48 11.90
CA ARG A 208 -10.80 17.46 12.67
C ARG A 208 -11.22 16.06 13.04
N LEU A 209 -11.08 15.10 12.10
CA LEU A 209 -11.45 13.70 12.36
C LEU A 209 -10.69 13.10 13.54
N TYR A 210 -9.40 13.44 13.68
CA TYR A 210 -8.55 12.84 14.71
C TYR A 210 -8.21 13.79 15.87
N GLY A 211 -8.61 15.06 15.83
CA GLY A 211 -8.28 16.05 16.85
C GLY A 211 -6.78 16.34 16.90
N VAL A 212 -6.16 16.55 15.74
CA VAL A 212 -4.73 16.90 15.57
C VAL A 212 -4.58 18.24 14.84
N GLY A 213 -3.34 18.75 14.71
CA GLY A 213 -3.08 20.00 14.00
C GLY A 213 -3.07 19.84 12.48
N SER A 214 -3.34 20.93 11.76
CA SER A 214 -3.25 21.00 10.29
C SER A 214 -2.74 22.35 9.80
N ASP A 215 -2.03 22.34 8.66
CA ASP A 215 -1.58 23.54 7.99
C ASP A 215 -1.47 23.35 6.46
N SER A 216 -1.19 24.44 5.73
CA SER A 216 -0.77 24.37 4.33
C SER A 216 0.63 23.80 4.20
N LEU A 217 0.88 23.08 3.12
CA LEU A 217 2.24 22.63 2.78
C LEU A 217 3.20 23.81 2.59
N ASP A 218 2.71 24.96 2.17
CA ASP A 218 3.52 26.19 1.99
C ASP A 218 4.15 26.67 3.30
N ASN A 219 3.56 26.30 4.45
CA ASN A 219 4.03 26.65 5.79
C ASN A 219 4.95 25.58 6.41
N ILE A 220 5.42 24.61 5.63
CA ILE A 220 6.16 23.46 6.14
C ILE A 220 7.44 23.86 6.92
N SER A 221 8.12 24.92 6.51
CA SER A 221 9.32 25.45 7.17
C SER A 221 9.07 25.91 8.61
N LEU A 222 7.83 26.25 8.99
CA LEU A 222 7.50 26.62 10.36
C LEU A 222 7.69 25.48 11.37
N TYR A 223 7.84 24.24 10.90
CA TYR A 223 7.98 23.04 11.72
C TYR A 223 9.42 22.52 11.83
N GLU A 224 10.38 23.21 11.20
CA GLU A 224 11.81 22.89 11.29
C GLU A 224 12.31 22.93 12.73
N GLY A 225 13.03 21.86 13.14
CA GLY A 225 13.54 21.70 14.51
C GLY A 225 12.47 21.55 15.61
N LYS A 226 11.19 21.38 15.25
CA LYS A 226 10.06 21.28 16.19
C LYS A 226 9.39 19.91 16.21
N VAL A 227 9.85 18.98 15.39
CA VAL A 227 9.28 17.65 15.25
C VAL A 227 10.38 16.58 15.26
N ASP A 228 10.06 15.42 15.81
CA ASP A 228 10.99 14.30 15.92
C ASP A 228 10.91 13.38 14.69
N LEU A 229 9.75 13.33 14.05
CA LEU A 229 9.45 12.49 12.90
C LEU A 229 8.85 13.32 11.77
N VAL A 230 9.39 13.20 10.56
CA VAL A 230 8.79 13.75 9.33
C VAL A 230 8.39 12.61 8.41
N VAL A 231 7.10 12.51 8.10
CA VAL A 231 6.53 11.42 7.29
C VAL A 231 6.07 11.95 5.95
N GLN A 232 6.64 11.43 4.87
CA GLN A 232 6.15 11.64 3.51
C GLN A 232 5.07 10.58 3.21
N ALA A 233 3.80 11.00 3.12
CA ALA A 233 2.64 10.13 2.92
C ALA A 233 1.85 10.45 1.63
N THR A 234 2.53 11.04 0.63
CA THR A 234 1.98 11.32 -0.70
C THR A 234 2.51 10.33 -1.73
N ASN A 235 2.12 10.49 -2.99
CA ASN A 235 2.69 9.77 -4.12
C ASN A 235 3.85 10.51 -4.81
N MET A 236 4.31 11.62 -4.27
CA MET A 236 5.50 12.33 -4.77
C MET A 236 6.74 11.48 -4.49
N GLY A 237 7.64 11.40 -5.45
CA GLY A 237 8.77 10.46 -5.41
C GLY A 237 8.48 9.09 -6.03
N LEU A 238 7.22 8.74 -6.29
CA LEU A 238 6.80 7.56 -7.05
C LEU A 238 6.61 7.92 -8.53
N HIS A 239 6.88 6.98 -9.44
CA HIS A 239 6.61 7.16 -10.88
C HIS A 239 5.18 7.69 -11.17
N PRO A 240 5.00 8.72 -11.98
CA PRO A 240 5.99 9.48 -12.78
C PRO A 240 6.55 10.75 -12.08
N TYR A 241 6.51 10.83 -10.76
CA TYR A 241 6.92 12.01 -9.96
C TYR A 241 8.21 11.77 -9.18
N GLU A 242 9.14 10.94 -9.70
CA GLU A 242 10.36 10.51 -9.00
C GLU A 242 11.27 11.69 -8.62
N ASP A 243 11.24 12.75 -9.42
CA ASP A 243 12.08 13.92 -9.21
C ASP A 243 11.46 14.98 -8.28
N VAL A 244 10.26 14.72 -7.73
CA VAL A 244 9.57 15.67 -6.85
C VAL A 244 9.87 15.37 -5.38
N ASN A 245 10.36 16.40 -4.66
CA ASN A 245 10.43 16.39 -3.21
C ASN A 245 9.24 17.19 -2.64
N PRO A 246 8.26 16.56 -1.97
CA PRO A 246 7.12 17.30 -1.40
C PRO A 246 7.50 18.17 -0.19
N ALA A 247 8.71 18.00 0.34
CA ALA A 247 9.27 18.76 1.45
C ALA A 247 10.45 19.64 1.02
N GLU A 248 10.47 20.16 -0.21
CA GLU A 248 11.57 20.94 -0.75
C GLU A 248 11.91 22.17 0.13
N ASN A 249 10.89 22.78 0.74
CA ASN A 249 11.03 23.93 1.63
C ASN A 249 11.18 23.55 3.11
N PHE A 250 11.52 22.31 3.43
CA PHE A 250 11.80 21.85 4.80
C PHE A 250 13.29 21.51 4.93
N HIS A 251 13.98 22.22 5.83
CA HIS A 251 15.39 21.99 6.11
C HIS A 251 15.53 21.08 7.33
N PHE A 252 15.99 19.86 7.07
CA PHE A 252 16.29 18.89 8.12
C PHE A 252 17.46 19.36 8.97
N SER A 253 17.36 19.19 10.29
CA SER A 253 18.43 19.51 11.25
C SER A 253 19.41 18.36 11.49
N GLY A 254 19.11 17.16 11.03
CA GLY A 254 19.86 15.94 11.28
C GLY A 254 19.43 15.17 12.54
N LYS A 255 18.48 15.71 13.29
CA LYS A 255 17.95 15.08 14.53
C LYS A 255 16.66 14.31 14.28
N GLU A 256 15.95 14.65 13.23
CA GLU A 256 14.68 14.05 12.88
C GLU A 256 14.84 12.63 12.33
N ILE A 257 13.79 11.85 12.45
CA ILE A 257 13.62 10.62 11.69
C ILE A 257 12.81 10.97 10.45
N ALA A 258 13.34 10.67 9.27
CA ALA A 258 12.63 10.84 8.01
C ALA A 258 12.06 9.52 7.53
N TYR A 259 10.73 9.45 7.38
CA TYR A 259 10.04 8.25 6.93
C TYR A 259 9.29 8.52 5.63
N ASP A 260 9.68 7.84 4.56
CA ASP A 260 8.98 7.89 3.29
C ASP A 260 8.20 6.60 3.06
N ILE A 261 6.90 6.69 2.77
CA ILE A 261 6.09 5.52 2.43
C ILE A 261 6.22 5.08 0.98
N VAL A 262 6.90 5.85 0.15
CA VAL A 262 7.29 5.45 -1.20
C VAL A 262 8.40 4.40 -1.08
N TYR A 263 8.21 3.26 -1.74
CA TYR A 263 9.15 2.14 -1.68
C TYR A 263 9.97 1.97 -2.97
N LYS A 264 9.57 2.65 -4.05
CA LYS A 264 10.29 2.62 -5.34
C LYS A 264 10.23 3.99 -6.02
N PRO A 265 11.37 4.67 -6.23
CA PRO A 265 12.73 4.24 -5.85
C PRO A 265 12.92 4.12 -4.33
N LYS A 266 13.96 3.38 -3.90
CA LYS A 266 14.30 3.23 -2.47
C LYS A 266 14.67 4.56 -1.84
N TYR A 267 15.47 5.36 -2.56
CA TYR A 267 15.87 6.70 -2.15
C TYR A 267 15.12 7.73 -3.01
N THR A 268 14.12 8.35 -2.43
CA THR A 268 13.43 9.49 -3.02
C THR A 268 14.22 10.79 -2.78
N LYS A 269 13.88 11.86 -3.49
CA LYS A 269 14.47 13.19 -3.23
C LYS A 269 14.26 13.65 -1.78
N PHE A 270 13.14 13.26 -1.16
CA PHE A 270 12.86 13.51 0.25
C PHE A 270 13.88 12.80 1.17
N LEU A 271 14.09 11.50 0.99
CA LEU A 271 15.04 10.73 1.81
C LEU A 271 16.49 11.16 1.56
N LEU A 272 16.86 11.50 0.32
CA LEU A 272 18.20 12.01 0.01
C LEU A 272 18.48 13.35 0.70
N ALA A 273 17.48 14.24 0.80
CA ALA A 273 17.63 15.50 1.54
C ALA A 273 17.82 15.26 3.04
N ALA A 274 17.08 14.33 3.62
CA ALA A 274 17.20 13.95 5.02
C ALA A 274 18.54 13.26 5.33
N GLU A 275 18.99 12.34 4.46
CA GLU A 275 20.29 11.66 4.58
C GLU A 275 21.44 12.66 4.57
N LYS A 276 21.41 13.61 3.63
CA LYS A 276 22.44 14.69 3.54
C LYS A 276 22.52 15.52 4.81
N ALA A 277 21.42 15.70 5.52
CA ALA A 277 21.38 16.41 6.80
C ALA A 277 21.78 15.54 8.00
N GLY A 278 21.97 14.21 7.82
CA GLY A 278 22.34 13.28 8.89
C GLY A 278 21.16 12.66 9.66
N CYS A 279 19.93 12.73 9.12
CA CYS A 279 18.74 12.13 9.73
C CYS A 279 18.78 10.60 9.71
N SER A 280 18.11 9.97 10.66
CA SER A 280 17.77 8.54 10.60
C SER A 280 16.67 8.33 9.55
N LEU A 281 16.84 7.32 8.69
CA LEU A 281 15.89 7.05 7.61
C LEU A 281 15.03 5.82 7.90
N LYS A 282 13.74 5.90 7.53
CA LYS A 282 12.82 4.76 7.45
C LYS A 282 12.24 4.69 6.04
N PHE A 283 12.13 3.47 5.53
CA PHE A 283 11.81 3.22 4.13
C PHE A 283 10.41 2.67 3.95
N GLY A 284 9.75 3.07 2.88
CA GLY A 284 8.44 2.55 2.50
C GLY A 284 8.41 1.05 2.25
N TRP A 285 9.57 0.46 1.95
CA TRP A 285 9.74 -0.99 1.87
C TRP A 285 9.37 -1.70 3.17
N ASP A 286 9.83 -1.18 4.31
CA ASP A 286 9.57 -1.80 5.62
C ASP A 286 8.05 -1.79 5.91
N MET A 287 7.40 -0.64 5.67
CA MET A 287 5.94 -0.54 5.78
C MET A 287 5.22 -1.50 4.83
N LEU A 288 5.66 -1.58 3.56
CA LEU A 288 5.07 -2.46 2.56
C LEU A 288 5.13 -3.92 2.98
N MET A 289 6.28 -4.35 3.51
CA MET A 289 6.49 -5.72 3.96
C MET A 289 5.62 -6.06 5.16
N GLU A 290 5.65 -5.23 6.20
CA GLU A 290 4.91 -5.52 7.43
C GLU A 290 3.38 -5.52 7.21
N GLN A 291 2.85 -4.54 6.46
CA GLN A 291 1.43 -4.57 6.12
C GLN A 291 1.07 -5.74 5.20
N GLY A 292 1.98 -6.13 4.28
CA GLY A 292 1.78 -7.24 3.36
C GLY A 292 1.76 -8.61 4.06
N LYS A 293 2.60 -8.80 5.08
CA LYS A 293 2.57 -10.01 5.93
C LYS A 293 1.21 -10.17 6.63
N LEU A 294 0.69 -9.10 7.23
CA LEU A 294 -0.63 -9.13 7.86
C LEU A 294 -1.79 -9.34 6.86
N GLN A 295 -1.65 -8.81 5.63
CA GLN A 295 -2.60 -9.12 4.56
C GLN A 295 -2.57 -10.61 4.20
N PHE A 296 -1.37 -11.17 4.08
CA PHE A 296 -1.20 -12.60 3.81
C PHE A 296 -1.87 -13.46 4.89
N GLU A 297 -1.67 -13.15 6.16
CA GLU A 297 -2.32 -13.82 7.27
C GLU A 297 -3.86 -13.68 7.21
N SER A 298 -4.34 -12.48 6.87
CA SER A 298 -5.78 -12.24 6.68
C SER A 298 -6.37 -13.07 5.53
N PHE A 299 -5.59 -13.32 4.46
CA PHE A 299 -6.03 -14.07 3.30
C PHE A 299 -5.98 -15.59 3.50
N THR A 300 -4.99 -16.07 4.23
CA THR A 300 -4.68 -17.50 4.31
C THR A 300 -5.00 -18.13 5.66
N GLY A 301 -5.00 -17.35 6.73
CA GLY A 301 -5.03 -17.82 8.12
C GLY A 301 -3.66 -18.33 8.62
N TYR A 302 -2.60 -18.25 7.81
CA TYR A 302 -1.24 -18.68 8.15
C TYR A 302 -0.30 -17.50 8.29
N HIS A 303 0.69 -17.58 9.19
CA HIS A 303 1.76 -16.59 9.27
C HIS A 303 2.59 -16.55 7.99
N TYR A 304 3.05 -15.35 7.64
CA TYR A 304 3.93 -15.19 6.48
C TYR A 304 5.25 -15.94 6.70
N PRO A 305 5.71 -16.75 5.75
CA PRO A 305 6.94 -17.54 5.90
C PRO A 305 8.19 -16.65 6.06
N LYS A 306 9.09 -17.02 6.99
CA LYS A 306 10.28 -16.21 7.32
C LYS A 306 11.36 -16.21 6.24
N ASP A 307 11.46 -17.30 5.45
CA ASP A 307 12.58 -17.56 4.53
C ASP A 307 12.27 -17.16 3.08
N ILE A 308 11.54 -16.05 2.89
CA ILE A 308 11.28 -15.54 1.54
C ILE A 308 12.07 -14.25 1.35
N GLU A 309 13.07 -14.31 0.47
CA GLU A 309 13.77 -13.14 -0.02
C GLU A 309 12.95 -12.48 -1.13
N ILE A 310 12.57 -11.23 -0.91
CA ILE A 310 11.90 -10.40 -1.91
C ILE A 310 12.90 -9.34 -2.36
N SER A 311 13.41 -9.46 -3.58
CA SER A 311 14.24 -8.44 -4.19
C SER A 311 13.42 -7.26 -4.69
N MET A 312 13.87 -6.03 -4.40
CA MET A 312 13.30 -4.79 -4.96
C MET A 312 13.65 -4.62 -6.43
#